data_f0a734e4aa61ba4e2089772a51b039ac
#
_entry.id   f0a734e4aa61ba4e2089772a51b039ac
#
_cell.length_a   1.000
_cell.length_b   1.000
_cell.length_c   1.000
_cell.angle_alpha   90.00
_cell.angle_beta   90.00
_cell.angle_gamma   90.00
#
_symmetry.space_group_name_H-M   'P 1'
#
loop_
_entity.id
_entity.type
_entity.pdbx_description
1 polymer ?
#
loop_
_entity_poly.entity_id
_entity_poly.type
_entity_poly.pdbx_seq_one_letter_code
_entity_poly.pdbx_strand_id
1 'polypeptide(L)'
;MQLVHMKLRSGTDLITYITQESKSHFTIKNPVQFGVDPSNGIYGLEWLLLSENNSGDLFKGEILMINKCSERATKFYNEFMDRHSENNISEDLPADNDLESMFTAMLESKASIKH
;
A
#
# COMPACT_ATOMS: atom_id res chain seq x y z
N MET A 1 5.26 -14.14 -9.44
CA MET A 1 5.16 -12.72 -9.00
C MET A 1 6.37 -12.37 -8.15
N GLN A 2 6.92 -11.22 -8.38
CA GLN A 2 8.11 -10.74 -7.66
C GLN A 2 7.75 -9.51 -6.85
N LEU A 3 8.15 -9.49 -5.58
CA LEU A 3 7.98 -8.34 -4.70
C LEU A 3 9.18 -7.41 -4.85
N VAL A 4 8.93 -6.16 -5.18
CA VAL A 4 9.97 -5.17 -5.44
C VAL A 4 9.73 -3.89 -4.67
N HIS A 5 10.82 -3.17 -4.43
CA HIS A 5 10.79 -1.81 -3.92
C HIS A 5 11.07 -0.87 -5.09
N MET A 6 10.18 0.09 -5.29
CA MET A 6 10.31 1.11 -6.32
C MET A 6 10.34 2.48 -5.70
N LYS A 7 11.21 3.34 -6.23
CA LYS A 7 11.15 4.76 -5.94
C LYS A 7 10.62 5.49 -7.16
N LEU A 8 9.55 6.24 -6.99
CA LEU A 8 8.91 6.97 -8.08
C LEU A 8 9.46 8.38 -8.20
N ARG A 9 9.23 9.00 -9.36
CA ARG A 9 9.64 10.39 -9.60
C ARG A 9 9.02 11.37 -8.60
N SER A 10 7.85 11.06 -8.10
CA SER A 10 7.17 11.85 -7.07
C SER A 10 7.86 11.81 -5.71
N GLY A 11 8.85 10.92 -5.53
CA GLY A 11 9.47 10.67 -4.24
C GLY A 11 8.81 9.55 -3.43
N THR A 12 7.72 9.00 -3.96
CA THR A 12 7.01 7.92 -3.30
C THR A 12 7.82 6.62 -3.32
N ASP A 13 7.91 5.96 -2.19
CA ASP A 13 8.48 4.62 -2.08
C ASP A 13 7.35 3.60 -2.04
N LEU A 14 7.38 2.64 -2.97
CA LEU A 14 6.40 1.57 -3.07
C LEU A 14 7.03 0.22 -2.87
N ILE A 15 6.32 -0.66 -2.17
CA ILE A 15 6.57 -2.09 -2.22
C ILE A 15 5.36 -2.72 -2.90
N THR A 16 5.58 -3.48 -3.94
CA THR A 16 4.50 -4.04 -4.74
C THR A 16 4.93 -5.32 -5.44
N TYR A 17 3.95 -6.14 -5.82
CA TYR A 17 4.20 -7.25 -6.72
C TYR A 17 4.14 -6.77 -8.17
N ILE A 18 5.06 -7.26 -8.99
CA ILE A 18 4.96 -7.13 -10.44
C ILE A 18 4.34 -8.41 -10.98
N THR A 19 3.20 -8.28 -11.65
CA THR A 19 2.51 -9.42 -12.23
C THR A 19 2.78 -9.57 -13.72
N GLN A 20 3.02 -8.45 -14.40
CA GLN A 20 3.32 -8.43 -15.83
C GLN A 20 4.25 -7.27 -16.16
N GLU A 21 5.01 -7.42 -17.22
CA GLU A 21 5.86 -6.36 -17.75
C GLU A 21 5.63 -6.20 -19.24
N SER A 22 5.43 -4.95 -19.68
CA SER A 22 5.43 -4.58 -21.10
C SER A 22 6.60 -3.64 -21.38
N LYS A 23 6.69 -3.17 -22.62
CA LYS A 23 7.74 -2.20 -22.98
C LYS A 23 7.62 -0.89 -22.22
N SER A 24 6.41 -0.43 -21.97
CA SER A 24 6.14 0.90 -21.42
C SER A 24 5.76 0.90 -19.95
N HIS A 25 5.29 -0.22 -19.41
CA HIS A 25 4.77 -0.24 -18.06
C HIS A 25 4.93 -1.60 -17.37
N PHE A 26 4.80 -1.58 -16.05
CA PHE A 26 4.59 -2.78 -15.23
C PHE A 26 3.15 -2.82 -14.77
N THR A 27 2.56 -4.01 -14.77
CA THR A 27 1.32 -4.24 -14.05
C THR A 27 1.68 -4.63 -12.63
N ILE A 28 1.20 -3.85 -11.68
CA ILE A 28 1.52 -4.02 -10.26
C ILE A 28 0.28 -4.46 -9.48
N LYS A 29 0.51 -5.17 -8.39
CA LYS A 29 -0.57 -5.65 -7.53
C LYS A 29 -0.24 -5.41 -6.07
N ASN A 30 -1.25 -4.99 -5.30
CA ASN A 30 -1.17 -4.71 -3.88
C ASN A 30 -0.03 -3.76 -3.53
N PRO A 31 0.07 -2.59 -4.18
CA PRO A 31 1.13 -1.64 -3.86
C PRO A 31 0.89 -1.00 -2.50
N VAL A 32 1.94 -0.94 -1.71
CA VAL A 32 1.96 -0.27 -0.41
C VAL A 32 2.97 0.86 -0.49
N GLN A 33 2.51 2.08 -0.26
CA GLN A 33 3.39 3.22 -0.08
C GLN A 33 3.92 3.18 1.35
N PHE A 34 5.21 3.36 1.52
CA PHE A 34 5.76 3.43 2.87
C PHE A 34 6.61 4.67 3.04
N GLY A 35 6.71 5.11 4.29
CA GLY A 35 7.49 6.27 4.65
C GLY A 35 8.10 6.10 6.02
N VAL A 36 8.92 7.09 6.41
CA VAL A 36 9.55 7.10 7.72
C VAL A 36 9.04 8.32 8.49
N ASP A 37 8.48 8.05 9.65
CA ASP A 37 8.09 9.09 10.60
C ASP A 37 9.15 9.15 11.69
N PRO A 38 9.77 10.31 11.95
CA PRO A 38 10.78 10.40 12.99
C PRO A 38 10.31 9.96 14.38
N SER A 39 9.01 10.07 14.65
CA SER A 39 8.45 9.70 15.95
C SER A 39 8.01 8.25 16.03
N ASN A 40 7.53 7.68 14.94
CA ASN A 40 6.87 6.37 14.93
C ASN A 40 7.59 5.31 14.10
N GLY A 41 8.64 5.68 13.39
CA GLY A 41 9.38 4.76 12.53
C GLY A 41 8.75 4.58 11.16
N ILE A 42 8.84 3.38 10.62
CA ILE A 42 8.35 3.08 9.27
C ILE A 42 6.83 2.84 9.31
N TYR A 43 6.11 3.46 8.41
CA TYR A 43 4.68 3.24 8.26
C TYR A 43 4.35 2.87 6.81
N GLY A 44 3.21 2.17 6.63
CA GLY A 44 2.71 1.80 5.32
C GLY A 44 1.31 2.33 5.08
N LEU A 45 0.99 2.61 3.82
CA LEU A 45 -0.33 3.02 3.37
C LEU A 45 -0.67 2.30 2.07
N GLU A 46 -1.91 1.84 1.95
CA GLU A 46 -2.37 1.32 0.67
C GLU A 46 -2.35 2.42 -0.38
N TRP A 47 -1.67 2.17 -1.49
CA TRP A 47 -1.50 3.18 -2.53
C TRP A 47 -2.70 3.25 -3.47
N LEU A 48 -3.30 2.10 -3.78
CA LEU A 48 -4.46 2.02 -4.67
C LEU A 48 -5.74 1.75 -3.87
N LEU A 49 -5.97 2.55 -2.84
CA LEU A 49 -7.06 2.34 -1.88
C LEU A 49 -8.44 2.24 -2.54
N LEU A 50 -8.66 3.00 -3.61
CA LEU A 50 -9.95 3.08 -4.28
C LEU A 50 -10.00 2.26 -5.57
N SER A 51 -8.95 1.52 -5.88
CA SER A 51 -8.91 0.70 -7.09
C SER A 51 -9.52 -0.66 -6.86
N GLU A 52 -10.27 -1.12 -7.84
CA GLU A 52 -10.77 -2.46 -7.86
C GLU A 52 -9.61 -3.44 -8.00
N ASN A 53 -9.61 -4.51 -7.22
CA ASN A 53 -8.57 -5.56 -7.23
C ASN A 53 -7.16 -5.12 -6.82
N ASN A 54 -6.98 -3.89 -6.36
CA ASN A 54 -5.66 -3.38 -5.96
C ASN A 54 -4.57 -3.62 -7.01
N SER A 55 -4.91 -3.40 -8.27
CA SER A 55 -4.01 -3.63 -9.40
C SER A 55 -4.07 -2.46 -10.36
N GLY A 56 -2.97 -2.19 -11.03
CA GLY A 56 -2.90 -1.11 -12.00
C GLY A 56 -1.63 -1.15 -12.81
N ASP A 57 -1.58 -0.33 -13.85
CA ASP A 57 -0.43 -0.20 -14.72
C ASP A 57 0.39 1.03 -14.32
N LEU A 58 1.68 0.82 -14.11
CA LEU A 58 2.61 1.89 -13.75
C LEU A 58 3.62 2.07 -14.86
N PHE A 59 3.69 3.27 -15.42
CA PHE A 59 4.64 3.57 -16.49
C PHE A 59 6.07 3.52 -15.99
N LYS A 60 6.93 2.88 -16.79
CA LYS A 60 8.36 2.76 -16.46
C LYS A 60 9.03 4.11 -16.32
N GLY A 61 8.54 5.12 -17.07
CA GLY A 61 9.07 6.49 -16.99
C GLY A 61 8.86 7.18 -15.64
N GLU A 62 7.94 6.70 -14.84
CA GLU A 62 7.69 7.23 -13.49
C GLU A 62 8.58 6.60 -12.43
N ILE A 63 9.36 5.60 -12.78
CA ILE A 63 10.18 4.85 -11.83
C ILE A 63 11.61 5.34 -11.90
N LEU A 64 12.15 5.84 -10.80
CA LEU A 64 13.56 6.23 -10.69
C LEU A 64 14.44 5.04 -10.37
N MET A 65 13.99 4.18 -9.48
CA MET A 65 14.73 3.01 -9.04
C MET A 65 13.79 1.85 -8.81
N ILE A 66 14.26 0.66 -9.13
CA ILE A 66 13.56 -0.58 -8.82
C ILE A 66 14.57 -1.60 -8.33
N ASN A 67 14.29 -2.19 -7.17
CA ASN A 67 15.17 -3.16 -6.53
C ASN A 67 14.35 -4.30 -5.97
N LYS A 68 15.00 -5.46 -5.90
CA LYS A 68 14.42 -6.58 -5.16
C LYS A 68 14.30 -6.18 -3.69
N CYS A 69 13.20 -6.55 -3.04
CA CYS A 69 13.00 -6.24 -1.64
C CYS A 69 14.01 -6.99 -0.76
N SER A 70 14.51 -6.28 0.25
CA SER A 70 15.29 -6.90 1.32
C SER A 70 14.38 -7.80 2.15
N GLU A 71 14.97 -8.68 2.97
CA GLU A 71 14.20 -9.50 3.90
C GLU A 71 13.39 -8.65 4.86
N ARG A 72 13.98 -7.56 5.34
CA ARG A 72 13.32 -6.63 6.25
C ARG A 72 12.12 -5.96 5.59
N ALA A 73 12.26 -5.50 4.35
CA ALA A 73 11.18 -4.88 3.61
C ALA A 73 10.06 -5.88 3.31
N THR A 74 10.43 -7.11 2.96
CA THR A 74 9.47 -8.17 2.70
C THR A 74 8.66 -8.50 3.96
N LYS A 75 9.32 -8.58 5.10
CA LYS A 75 8.67 -8.84 6.37
C LYS A 75 7.70 -7.71 6.74
N PHE A 76 8.14 -6.47 6.58
CA PHE A 76 7.30 -5.29 6.82
C PHE A 76 6.05 -5.32 5.95
N TYR A 77 6.22 -5.61 4.66
CA TYR A 77 5.11 -5.69 3.72
C TYR A 77 4.12 -6.79 4.10
N ASN A 78 4.62 -7.96 4.44
CA ASN A 78 3.77 -9.09 4.82
C ASN A 78 3.00 -8.79 6.10
N GLU A 79 3.62 -8.18 7.08
CA GLU A 79 2.95 -7.77 8.32
C GLU A 79 1.87 -6.74 8.05
N PHE A 80 2.15 -5.79 7.17
CA PHE A 80 1.17 -4.79 6.77
C PHE A 80 -0.04 -5.44 6.09
N MET A 81 0.19 -6.34 5.15
CA MET A 81 -0.87 -7.02 4.43
C MET A 81 -1.70 -7.92 5.35
N ASP A 82 -1.08 -8.58 6.30
CA ASP A 82 -1.78 -9.40 7.29
C ASP A 82 -2.73 -8.56 8.14
N ARG A 83 -2.30 -7.40 8.58
CA ARG A 83 -3.16 -6.48 9.33
C ARG A 83 -4.34 -6.00 8.51
N HIS A 84 -4.14 -5.70 7.24
CA HIS A 84 -5.22 -5.31 6.35
C HIS A 84 -6.17 -6.46 6.07
N SER A 85 -5.65 -7.66 5.92
CA SER A 85 -6.46 -8.85 5.73
C SER A 85 -7.33 -9.14 6.95
N GLU A 86 -6.81 -8.99 8.14
CA GLU A 86 -7.56 -9.14 9.39
C GLU A 86 -8.66 -8.09 9.51
N ASN A 87 -8.35 -6.85 9.14
CA ASN A 87 -9.36 -5.79 9.12
C ASN A 87 -10.42 -6.04 8.07
N ASN A 88 -10.08 -6.68 6.97
CA ASN A 88 -11.02 -7.04 5.92
C ASN A 88 -11.93 -8.20 6.32
N ILE A 89 -11.46 -9.10 7.18
CA ILE A 89 -12.27 -10.23 7.67
C ILE A 89 -13.40 -9.75 8.57
N SER A 90 -13.24 -8.62 9.25
CA SER A 90 -14.32 -8.03 10.03
C SER A 90 -15.39 -7.37 9.17
N GLU A 91 -15.27 -7.43 7.86
CA GLU A 91 -16.17 -6.81 6.89
C GLU A 91 -17.32 -7.70 6.43
N ASP A 92 -17.57 -8.82 7.07
CA ASP A 92 -18.80 -9.59 6.87
C ASP A 92 -20.02 -8.86 7.41
N LEU A 93 -19.90 -7.56 7.59
CA LEU A 93 -20.97 -6.66 7.99
C LEU A 93 -21.60 -5.99 6.77
N PRO A 94 -22.84 -5.49 6.88
CA PRO A 94 -23.50 -4.84 5.74
C PRO A 94 -22.68 -3.69 5.18
N ALA A 95 -22.38 -3.75 3.91
CA ALA A 95 -21.36 -2.92 3.27
C ALA A 95 -21.60 -1.41 3.39
N ASP A 96 -22.86 -0.98 3.40
CA ASP A 96 -23.18 0.46 3.37
C ASP A 96 -22.95 1.14 4.71
N ASN A 97 -23.18 0.44 5.81
CA ASN A 97 -22.92 1.00 7.14
C ASN A 97 -21.44 0.93 7.51
N ASP A 98 -20.71 -0.03 6.94
CA ASP A 98 -19.31 -0.22 7.25
C ASP A 98 -18.41 0.83 6.64
N LEU A 99 -18.70 1.28 5.42
CA LEU A 99 -17.92 2.32 4.77
C LEU A 99 -17.96 3.61 5.55
N GLU A 100 -19.15 4.02 6.01
CA GLU A 100 -19.29 5.21 6.84
C GLU A 100 -18.57 5.05 8.17
N SER A 101 -18.69 3.90 8.80
CA SER A 101 -18.03 3.62 10.07
C SER A 101 -16.51 3.62 9.90
N MET A 102 -16.00 3.08 8.81
CA MET A 102 -14.56 3.09 8.53
C MET A 102 -14.05 4.50 8.29
N PHE A 103 -14.79 5.31 7.53
CA PHE A 103 -14.41 6.71 7.33
C PHE A 103 -14.45 7.49 8.64
N THR A 104 -15.47 7.30 9.44
CA THR A 104 -15.58 7.96 10.74
C THR A 104 -14.44 7.54 11.66
N ALA A 105 -14.12 6.25 11.71
CA ALA A 105 -13.02 5.74 12.51
C ALA A 105 -11.67 6.29 12.04
N MET A 106 -11.47 6.41 10.74
CA MET A 106 -10.24 6.99 10.18
C MET A 106 -10.13 8.48 10.53
N LEU A 107 -11.22 9.22 10.46
CA LEU A 107 -11.25 10.63 10.82
C LEU A 107 -11.01 10.84 12.31
N GLU A 108 -11.62 10.02 13.14
CA GLU A 108 -11.41 10.06 14.59
C GLU A 108 -9.99 9.69 14.96
N SER A 109 -9.41 8.69 14.32
CA SER A 109 -8.01 8.30 14.48
C SER A 109 -7.08 9.45 14.14
N LYS A 110 -7.34 10.16 13.05
CA LYS A 110 -6.56 11.33 12.66
C LYS A 110 -6.74 12.47 13.64
N ALA A 111 -7.92 12.67 14.17
CA ALA A 111 -8.18 13.69 15.17
C ALA A 111 -7.46 13.37 16.48
N SER A 112 -7.43 12.13 16.92
CA SER A 112 -6.73 11.74 18.14
C SER A 112 -5.21 11.76 17.98
N ILE A 113 -4.67 11.58 16.79
CA ILE A 113 -3.23 11.68 16.52
C ILE A 113 -2.75 13.12 16.62
N LYS A 114 -3.61 14.09 16.43
CA LYS A 114 -3.27 15.52 16.53
C LYS A 114 -3.16 16.05 17.96
N HIS A 115 -3.51 15.26 18.90
CA HIS A 115 -3.39 15.60 20.31
C HIS A 115 -2.17 14.92 20.91
#